data_86d8060b7a81662ab400490a44e057fa
#
_entry.id   86d8060b7a81662ab400490a44e057fa
#
_cell.length_a   1.000
_cell.length_b   1.000
_cell.length_c   1.000
_cell.angle_alpha   90.00
_cell.angle_beta   90.00
_cell.angle_gamma   90.00
#
_symmetry.space_group_name_H-M   'P 1'
#
loop_
_entity.id
_entity.type
_entity.pdbx_description
1 polymer ?
#
loop_
_entity_poly.entity_id
_entity_poly.type
_entity_poly.pdbx_seq_one_letter_code
_entity_poly.pdbx_strand_id
1 'polypeptide(L)'
;MKITRFEDLSIWRLSLKVTRLIYDLSSQNKFVKDFGLKSQMQRAIVSVSSNIVEGFEKNNNNEFIRYLKIAKGSIGEVRNQLYISRDINYINDKEFNYLNDLLLDLSNQIGKFISYLVVKRKDKQFLNK
;
A
#
# COMPACT_ATOMS: atom_id res chain seq x y z
N MET A 1 14.12 8.88 -16.18
CA MET A 1 14.06 7.40 -16.32
C MET A 1 12.66 6.97 -16.72
N LYS A 2 12.58 6.06 -17.66
CA LYS A 2 11.31 5.59 -18.17
C LYS A 2 10.91 4.28 -17.51
N ILE A 3 9.70 4.22 -16.98
CA ILE A 3 9.14 3.01 -16.40
C ILE A 3 8.16 2.42 -17.42
N THR A 4 8.42 1.20 -17.85
CA THR A 4 7.60 0.55 -18.87
C THR A 4 6.72 -0.58 -18.33
N ARG A 5 6.97 -1.02 -17.10
CA ARG A 5 6.21 -2.11 -16.47
C ARG A 5 6.09 -1.83 -14.98
N PHE A 6 4.96 -2.26 -14.38
CA PHE A 6 4.73 -1.96 -12.97
C PHE A 6 5.71 -2.64 -12.03
N GLU A 7 6.29 -3.77 -12.47
CA GLU A 7 7.28 -4.48 -11.65
C GLU A 7 8.52 -3.65 -11.36
N ASP A 8 8.78 -2.62 -12.16
CA ASP A 8 9.92 -1.72 -11.96
C ASP A 8 9.61 -0.59 -10.99
N LEU A 9 8.36 -0.46 -10.55
CA LEU A 9 7.98 0.56 -9.57
C LEU A 9 8.42 0.13 -8.18
N SER A 10 9.21 0.98 -7.51
CA SER A 10 9.64 0.70 -6.13
C SER A 10 8.45 0.64 -5.17
N ILE A 11 7.42 1.45 -5.41
CA ILE A 11 6.22 1.43 -4.58
C ILE A 11 5.47 0.10 -4.70
N TRP A 12 5.46 -0.51 -5.88
CA TRP A 12 4.85 -1.83 -6.04
C TRP A 12 5.64 -2.90 -5.29
N ARG A 13 6.96 -2.89 -5.45
CA ARG A 13 7.82 -3.88 -4.78
C ARG A 13 7.72 -3.79 -3.27
N LEU A 14 7.68 -2.57 -2.73
CA LEU A 14 7.51 -2.39 -1.28
C LEU A 14 6.12 -2.84 -0.84
N SER A 15 5.07 -2.55 -1.63
CA SER A 15 3.71 -2.99 -1.29
C SER A 15 3.62 -4.52 -1.26
N LEU A 16 4.32 -5.20 -2.16
CA LEU A 16 4.36 -6.66 -2.18
C LEU A 16 4.99 -7.22 -0.90
N LYS A 17 6.11 -6.62 -0.49
CA LYS A 17 6.79 -7.01 0.76
C LYS A 17 5.89 -6.82 1.97
N VAL A 18 5.23 -5.68 2.09
CA VAL A 18 4.35 -5.39 3.23
C VAL A 18 3.14 -6.32 3.22
N THR A 19 2.61 -6.64 2.05
CA THR A 19 1.50 -7.59 1.92
C THR A 19 1.88 -8.93 2.55
N ARG A 20 3.05 -9.44 2.22
CA ARG A 20 3.52 -10.71 2.79
C ARG A 20 3.62 -10.63 4.31
N LEU A 21 4.18 -9.53 4.82
CA LEU A 21 4.33 -9.36 6.26
C LEU A 21 2.98 -9.30 6.99
N ILE A 22 1.99 -8.65 6.38
CA ILE A 22 0.63 -8.61 6.94
C ILE A 22 -0.01 -9.99 6.94
N TYR A 23 0.17 -10.76 5.88
CA TYR A 23 -0.35 -12.13 5.84
C TYR A 23 0.31 -13.01 6.91
N ASP A 24 1.63 -12.89 7.07
CA ASP A 24 2.35 -13.64 8.10
C ASP A 24 1.85 -13.29 9.50
N LEU A 25 1.70 -11.98 9.77
CA LEU A 25 1.22 -11.50 11.07
C LEU A 25 -0.19 -12.00 11.37
N SER A 26 -1.10 -11.86 10.41
CA SER A 26 -2.52 -12.19 10.60
C SER A 26 -2.78 -13.69 10.62
N SER A 27 -1.76 -14.51 10.40
CA SER A 27 -1.85 -15.97 10.44
C SER A 27 -1.36 -16.55 11.77
N GLN A 28 -1.03 -15.71 12.76
CA GLN A 28 -0.41 -16.13 14.01
C GLN A 28 -1.35 -16.00 15.20
N ASN A 29 -1.19 -16.91 16.18
CA ASN A 29 -1.76 -16.79 17.53
C ASN A 29 -3.28 -16.51 17.52
N LYS A 30 -3.69 -15.54 18.34
CA LYS A 30 -5.08 -15.13 18.46
C LYS A 30 -5.62 -14.50 17.19
N PHE A 31 -4.74 -13.88 16.41
CA PHE A 31 -5.11 -13.19 15.19
C PHE A 31 -5.79 -14.12 14.19
N VAL A 32 -5.24 -15.33 14.03
CA VAL A 32 -5.73 -16.29 13.03
C VAL A 32 -7.18 -16.69 13.25
N LYS A 33 -7.66 -16.61 14.50
CA LYS A 33 -9.04 -17.00 14.86
C LYS A 33 -10.05 -15.88 14.67
N ASP A 34 -9.58 -14.64 14.50
CA ASP A 34 -10.45 -13.49 14.28
C ASP A 34 -10.64 -13.27 12.77
N PHE A 35 -11.57 -14.03 12.20
CA PHE A 35 -11.80 -13.99 10.76
C PHE A 35 -12.19 -12.59 10.26
N GLY A 36 -12.95 -11.84 11.06
CA GLY A 36 -13.40 -10.51 10.67
C GLY A 36 -12.22 -9.56 10.48
N LEU A 37 -11.40 -9.41 11.51
CA LEU A 37 -10.24 -8.50 11.46
C LEU A 37 -9.20 -8.99 10.45
N LYS A 38 -8.89 -10.28 10.47
CA LYS A 38 -7.95 -10.90 9.54
C LYS A 38 -8.35 -10.64 8.09
N SER A 39 -9.61 -10.90 7.74
CA SER A 39 -10.11 -10.72 6.38
C SER A 39 -10.04 -9.26 5.95
N GLN A 40 -10.45 -8.34 6.79
CA GLN A 40 -10.41 -6.90 6.49
C GLN A 40 -8.98 -6.42 6.26
N MET A 41 -8.05 -6.85 7.11
CA MET A 41 -6.65 -6.45 7.00
C MET A 41 -6.01 -6.98 5.73
N GLN A 42 -6.26 -8.24 5.41
CA GLN A 42 -5.73 -8.86 4.19
C GLN A 42 -6.30 -8.20 2.94
N ARG A 43 -7.60 -7.89 2.92
CA ARG A 43 -8.21 -7.18 1.80
C ARG A 43 -7.63 -5.78 1.62
N ALA A 44 -7.45 -5.06 2.72
CA ALA A 44 -6.93 -3.71 2.66
C ALA A 44 -5.50 -3.68 2.13
N ILE A 45 -4.64 -4.59 2.58
CA ILE A 45 -3.25 -4.59 2.13
C ILE A 45 -3.14 -5.03 0.65
N VAL A 46 -3.93 -6.00 0.21
CA VAL A 46 -3.96 -6.40 -1.21
C VAL A 46 -4.44 -5.24 -2.08
N SER A 47 -5.38 -4.45 -1.59
CA SER A 47 -5.88 -3.28 -2.30
C SER A 47 -4.79 -2.25 -2.62
N VAL A 48 -3.74 -2.16 -1.80
CA VAL A 48 -2.63 -1.23 -2.05
C VAL A 48 -1.94 -1.56 -3.36
N SER A 49 -1.40 -2.76 -3.50
CA SER A 49 -0.70 -3.16 -4.72
C SER A 49 -1.63 -3.24 -5.92
N SER A 50 -2.86 -3.70 -5.72
CA SER A 50 -3.84 -3.78 -6.81
C SER A 50 -4.14 -2.42 -7.42
N ASN A 51 -4.28 -1.39 -6.59
CA ASN A 51 -4.54 -0.03 -7.10
C ASN A 51 -3.31 0.57 -7.76
N ILE A 52 -2.11 0.27 -7.28
CA ILE A 52 -0.89 0.71 -7.95
C ILE A 52 -0.84 0.14 -9.37
N VAL A 53 -1.08 -1.16 -9.51
CA VAL A 53 -1.03 -1.85 -10.80
C VAL A 53 -2.13 -1.34 -11.73
N GLU A 54 -3.35 -1.29 -11.22
CA GLU A 54 -4.50 -0.86 -12.04
C GLU A 54 -4.32 0.57 -12.54
N GLY A 55 -3.85 1.46 -11.67
CA GLY A 55 -3.58 2.84 -12.07
C GLY A 55 -2.48 2.95 -13.11
N PHE A 56 -1.40 2.18 -12.94
CA PHE A 56 -0.30 2.18 -13.89
C PHE A 56 -0.77 1.70 -15.28
N GLU A 57 -1.56 0.63 -15.32
CA GLU A 57 -2.01 0.01 -16.57
C GLU A 57 -3.02 0.87 -17.34
N LYS A 58 -3.59 1.91 -16.71
CA LYS A 58 -4.47 2.85 -17.40
C LYS A 58 -3.73 3.71 -18.42
N ASN A 59 -2.41 3.79 -18.33
CA ASN A 59 -1.56 4.57 -19.24
C ASN A 59 -2.04 6.03 -19.35
N ASN A 60 -2.42 6.61 -18.22
CA ASN A 60 -2.94 7.98 -18.15
C ASN A 60 -2.59 8.53 -16.76
N ASN A 61 -1.87 9.65 -16.72
CA ASN A 61 -1.37 10.20 -15.46
C ASN A 61 -2.49 10.62 -14.51
N ASN A 62 -3.59 11.17 -15.02
CA ASN A 62 -4.73 11.53 -14.16
C ASN A 62 -5.34 10.31 -13.50
N GLU A 63 -5.50 9.22 -14.25
CA GLU A 63 -6.04 7.98 -13.71
C GLU A 63 -5.05 7.34 -12.73
N PHE A 64 -3.77 7.36 -13.05
CA PHE A 64 -2.75 6.82 -12.14
C PHE A 64 -2.77 7.56 -10.81
N ILE A 65 -2.85 8.89 -10.82
CA ILE A 65 -2.96 9.71 -9.61
C ILE A 65 -4.18 9.28 -8.79
N ARG A 66 -5.32 9.10 -9.46
CA ARG A 66 -6.56 8.70 -8.78
C ARG A 66 -6.40 7.36 -8.05
N TYR A 67 -5.85 6.37 -8.74
CA TYR A 67 -5.64 5.03 -8.15
C TYR A 67 -4.58 5.05 -7.04
N LEU A 68 -3.55 5.87 -7.18
CA LEU A 68 -2.54 6.01 -6.12
C LEU A 68 -3.13 6.63 -4.85
N LYS A 69 -4.07 7.56 -4.99
CA LYS A 69 -4.78 8.12 -3.83
C LYS A 69 -5.63 7.07 -3.13
N ILE A 70 -6.26 6.18 -3.90
CA ILE A 70 -7.00 5.05 -3.33
C ILE A 70 -6.03 4.12 -2.56
N ALA A 71 -4.86 3.84 -3.14
CA ALA A 71 -3.84 3.03 -2.48
C ALA A 71 -3.41 3.64 -1.15
N LYS A 72 -3.20 4.97 -1.09
CA LYS A 72 -2.87 5.65 0.17
C LYS A 72 -3.98 5.49 1.20
N GLY A 73 -5.23 5.57 0.79
CA GLY A 73 -6.37 5.34 1.67
C GLY A 73 -6.36 3.93 2.24
N SER A 74 -6.05 2.94 1.42
CA SER A 74 -5.95 1.55 1.86
C SER A 74 -4.80 1.35 2.86
N ILE A 75 -3.69 2.05 2.69
CA ILE A 75 -2.59 2.03 3.67
C ILE A 75 -3.07 2.57 5.01
N GLY A 76 -3.83 3.67 5.00
CA GLY A 76 -4.40 4.23 6.22
C GLY A 76 -5.31 3.23 6.92
N GLU A 77 -6.09 2.49 6.15
CA GLU A 77 -6.95 1.44 6.67
C GLU A 77 -6.16 0.34 7.39
N VAL A 78 -5.07 -0.14 6.77
CA VAL A 78 -4.21 -1.15 7.38
C VAL A 78 -3.56 -0.61 8.66
N ARG A 79 -3.12 0.64 8.64
CA ARG A 79 -2.53 1.28 9.84
C ARG A 79 -3.54 1.33 10.98
N ASN A 80 -4.79 1.69 10.68
CA ASN A 80 -5.84 1.66 11.68
C ASN A 80 -6.04 0.26 12.26
N GLN A 81 -6.04 -0.74 11.40
CA GLN A 81 -6.21 -2.13 11.84
C GLN A 81 -5.02 -2.61 12.68
N LEU A 82 -3.80 -2.10 12.41
CA LEU A 82 -2.65 -2.38 13.27
C LEU A 82 -2.81 -1.78 14.67
N TYR A 83 -3.33 -0.55 14.76
CA TYR A 83 -3.64 0.07 16.05
C TYR A 83 -4.65 -0.77 16.84
N ILE A 84 -5.70 -1.22 16.16
CA ILE A 84 -6.71 -2.09 16.79
C ILE A 84 -6.05 -3.38 17.27
N SER A 85 -5.24 -4.01 16.43
CA SER A 85 -4.58 -5.27 16.75
C SER A 85 -3.67 -5.15 17.97
N ARG A 86 -2.96 -4.04 18.10
CA ARG A 86 -2.12 -3.78 19.27
C ARG A 86 -2.97 -3.55 20.52
N ASP A 87 -4.03 -2.77 20.36
CA ASP A 87 -4.90 -2.42 21.49
C ASP A 87 -5.57 -3.64 22.12
N ILE A 88 -5.95 -4.62 21.30
CA ILE A 88 -6.56 -5.85 21.78
C ILE A 88 -5.53 -6.98 22.02
N ASN A 89 -4.24 -6.64 21.98
CA ASN A 89 -3.13 -7.54 22.31
C ASN A 89 -2.97 -8.74 21.36
N TYR A 90 -3.32 -8.56 20.09
CA TYR A 90 -3.03 -9.55 19.07
C TYR A 90 -1.57 -9.46 18.61
N ILE A 91 -0.98 -8.28 18.70
CA ILE A 91 0.41 -8.02 18.34
C ILE A 91 1.05 -7.18 19.44
N ASN A 92 2.38 -7.24 19.52
CA ASN A 92 3.13 -6.45 20.49
C ASN A 92 3.62 -5.12 19.86
N ASP A 93 4.22 -4.27 20.70
CA ASP A 93 4.70 -2.96 20.25
C ASP A 93 5.76 -3.07 19.17
N LYS A 94 6.64 -4.07 19.27
CA LYS A 94 7.72 -4.26 18.28
C LYS A 94 7.16 -4.59 16.92
N GLU A 95 6.21 -5.52 16.86
CA GLU A 95 5.53 -5.89 15.62
C GLU A 95 4.77 -4.70 15.04
N PHE A 96 4.05 -3.98 15.88
CA PHE A 96 3.33 -2.79 15.47
C PHE A 96 4.27 -1.75 14.88
N ASN A 97 5.32 -1.40 15.59
CA ASN A 97 6.25 -0.34 15.17
C ASN A 97 6.90 -0.68 13.84
N TYR A 98 7.34 -1.92 13.68
CA TYR A 98 7.99 -2.36 12.45
C TYR A 98 7.08 -2.20 11.24
N LEU A 99 5.86 -2.71 11.33
CA LEU A 99 4.93 -2.66 10.21
C LEU A 99 4.38 -1.26 9.97
N ASN A 100 4.08 -0.53 11.03
CA ASN A 100 3.59 0.84 10.89
C ASN A 100 4.63 1.74 10.21
N ASP A 101 5.92 1.56 10.55
CA ASP A 101 6.99 2.34 9.91
C ASP A 101 7.10 2.03 8.42
N LEU A 102 6.98 0.76 8.04
CA LEU A 102 6.99 0.37 6.62
C LEU A 102 5.80 0.95 5.86
N LEU A 103 4.62 0.94 6.49
CA LEU A 103 3.41 1.49 5.86
C LEU A 103 3.51 3.01 5.70
N LEU A 104 4.07 3.70 6.69
CA LEU A 104 4.32 5.14 6.59
C LEU A 104 5.30 5.45 5.47
N ASP A 105 6.37 4.67 5.35
CA ASP A 105 7.35 4.83 4.28
C ASP A 105 6.69 4.63 2.91
N LEU A 106 5.90 3.57 2.77
CA LEU A 106 5.18 3.30 1.53
C LEU A 106 4.22 4.45 1.20
N SER A 107 3.47 4.93 2.17
CA SER A 107 2.55 6.05 1.98
C SER A 107 3.28 7.30 1.52
N ASN A 108 4.44 7.59 2.14
CA ASN A 108 5.25 8.75 1.77
C ASN A 108 5.80 8.62 0.35
N GLN A 109 6.26 7.44 -0.04
CA GLN A 109 6.77 7.19 -1.39
C GLN A 109 5.65 7.36 -2.42
N ILE A 110 4.46 6.85 -2.14
CA ILE A 110 3.29 7.04 -3.02
C ILE A 110 2.95 8.52 -3.13
N GLY A 111 2.98 9.25 -2.01
CA GLY A 111 2.73 10.69 -2.01
C GLY A 111 3.72 11.46 -2.89
N LYS A 112 5.01 11.12 -2.82
CA LYS A 112 6.03 11.72 -3.67
C LYS A 112 5.80 11.38 -5.14
N PHE A 113 5.37 10.15 -5.41
CA PHE A 113 5.08 9.72 -6.77
C PHE A 113 3.88 10.50 -7.33
N ILE A 114 2.84 10.70 -6.52
CA ILE A 114 1.70 11.52 -6.93
C ILE A 114 2.16 12.91 -7.30
N SER A 115 3.01 13.52 -6.47
CA SER A 115 3.55 14.87 -6.76
C SER A 115 4.31 14.89 -8.08
N TYR A 116 5.12 13.87 -8.33
CA TYR A 116 5.84 13.73 -9.59
C TYR A 116 4.86 13.66 -10.78
N LEU A 117 3.82 12.85 -10.66
CA LEU A 117 2.83 12.69 -11.73
C LEU A 117 2.01 13.97 -11.96
N VAL A 118 1.76 14.74 -10.91
CA VAL A 118 1.08 16.05 -11.05
C VAL A 118 1.89 16.97 -11.95
N VAL A 119 3.22 17.01 -11.75
CA VAL A 119 4.11 17.80 -12.60
C VAL A 119 4.07 17.28 -14.05
N LYS A 120 4.19 15.96 -14.23
CA LYS A 120 4.16 15.34 -15.56
C LYS A 120 2.81 15.55 -16.27
N ARG A 121 1.72 15.55 -15.50
CA ARG A 121 0.40 15.85 -16.04
C ARG A 121 0.35 17.26 -16.62
N LYS A 122 0.93 18.24 -15.92
CA LYS A 122 0.99 19.62 -16.40
C LYS A 122 1.80 19.74 -17.68
N ASP A 123 2.84 18.92 -17.79
CA ASP A 123 3.69 18.86 -18.99
C ASP A 123 3.07 17.98 -20.09
N LYS A 124 1.91 17.39 -19.82
CA LYS A 124 1.18 16.49 -20.74
C LYS A 124 2.02 15.29 -21.16
N GLN A 125 2.81 14.75 -20.21
CA GLN A 125 3.64 13.59 -20.44
C GLN A 125 3.11 12.38 -19.67
N PHE A 126 3.39 11.18 -20.20
CA PHE A 126 3.00 9.93 -19.56
C PHE A 126 4.25 9.18 -19.10
N LEU A 127 4.14 8.51 -17.95
CA LEU A 127 5.26 7.85 -17.32
C LEU A 127 5.84 6.74 -18.18
N ASN A 128 5.01 5.99 -18.86
CA ASN A 128 5.43 4.81 -19.63
C ASN A 128 5.49 5.05 -21.13
N LYS A 129 5.75 6.26 -21.51
CA LYS A 129 5.88 6.64 -22.94
C LYS A 129 7.29 6.99 -23.36
#